data_0528ad40ce7a288eb4e2765a5adaa3a6
#
_entry.id   0528ad40ce7a288eb4e2765a5adaa3a6
#
_cell.length_a   1.000
_cell.length_b   1.000
_cell.length_c   1.000
_cell.angle_alpha   90.00
_cell.angle_beta   90.00
_cell.angle_gamma   90.00
#
_symmetry.space_group_name_H-M   'P 1'
#
loop_
_entity.id
_entity.type
_entity.pdbx_description
1 polymer ?
#
loop_
_entity_poly.entity_id
_entity_poly.type
_entity_poly.pdbx_seq_one_letter_code
_entity_poly.pdbx_strand_id
1 'polypeptide(L)'
;NIHKIQCVLKPGIKVEDLTELDILKTEYRGSLATITVRGARENVERQMAACEPLFFELIPLSLEEIFISETEVAGYDIKKLIF
;
A
#
# COMPACT_ATOMS: atom_id res chain seq x y z
N ASN A 1 9.62 6.65 2.32
CA ASN A 1 9.31 5.89 1.11
C ASN A 1 8.02 5.08 1.26
N ILE A 2 6.90 5.79 1.32
CA ILE A 2 5.59 5.15 1.36
C ILE A 2 4.88 5.41 0.04
N HIS A 3 4.29 4.36 -0.52
CA HIS A 3 3.58 4.43 -1.80
C HIS A 3 2.19 3.82 -1.67
N LYS A 4 1.25 4.39 -2.40
CA LYS A 4 -0.10 3.87 -2.48
C LYS A 4 -0.29 3.26 -3.85
N ILE A 5 -0.82 2.05 -3.90
CA ILE A 5 -0.99 1.30 -5.14
C ILE A 5 -2.45 0.90 -5.27
N GLN A 6 -3.03 1.19 -6.43
CA GLN A 6 -4.31 0.59 -6.80
C GLN A 6 -4.02 -0.56 -7.75
N CYS A 7 -4.59 -1.70 -7.48
CA CYS A 7 -4.36 -2.87 -8.32
C CYS A 7 -5.55 -3.82 -8.35
N VAL A 8 -5.62 -4.60 -9.43
CA VAL A 8 -6.55 -5.70 -9.57
C VAL A 8 -5.70 -6.94 -9.77
N LEU A 9 -5.70 -7.84 -8.80
CA LEU A 9 -4.90 -9.06 -8.85
C LEU A 9 -5.61 -10.13 -9.67
N LYS A 10 -4.84 -11.08 -10.19
CA LYS A 10 -5.41 -12.24 -10.90
C LYS A 10 -6.28 -13.05 -9.95
N PRO A 11 -7.31 -13.75 -10.47
CA PRO A 11 -8.09 -14.68 -9.67
C PRO A 11 -7.18 -15.69 -8.97
N GLY A 12 -7.43 -15.89 -7.67
CA GLY A 12 -6.63 -16.81 -6.88
C GLY A 12 -5.42 -16.19 -6.21
N ILE A 13 -5.05 -14.95 -6.55
CA ILE A 13 -3.97 -14.23 -5.89
C ILE A 13 -4.58 -13.20 -4.95
N LYS A 14 -4.10 -13.19 -3.72
CA LYS A 14 -4.57 -12.26 -2.68
C LYS A 14 -3.45 -11.31 -2.29
N VAL A 15 -3.83 -10.16 -1.71
CA VAL A 15 -2.83 -9.21 -1.20
C VAL A 15 -1.90 -9.88 -0.19
N GLU A 16 -2.43 -10.79 0.63
CA GLU A 16 -1.65 -11.52 1.61
C GLU A 16 -0.55 -12.38 0.99
N ASP A 17 -0.68 -12.71 -0.30
CA ASP A 17 0.35 -13.48 -1.01
C ASP A 17 1.54 -12.62 -1.42
N LEU A 18 1.44 -11.30 -1.29
CA LEU A 18 2.50 -10.35 -1.65
C LEU A 18 3.47 -10.17 -0.48
N THR A 19 4.15 -11.23 -0.11
CA THR A 19 5.02 -11.23 1.09
C THR A 19 6.29 -10.42 0.93
N GLU A 20 6.67 -10.10 -0.31
CA GLU A 20 7.85 -9.28 -0.59
C GLU A 20 7.63 -7.79 -0.35
N LEU A 21 6.38 -7.38 -0.19
CA LEU A 21 6.03 -5.98 0.07
C LEU A 21 5.77 -5.76 1.54
N ASP A 22 6.24 -4.61 2.05
CA ASP A 22 5.94 -4.18 3.41
C ASP A 22 4.62 -3.42 3.38
N ILE A 23 3.51 -4.16 3.44
CA ILE A 23 2.16 -3.61 3.31
C ILE A 23 1.71 -3.06 4.66
N LEU A 24 1.41 -1.77 4.68
CA LEU A 24 0.98 -1.06 5.89
C LEU A 24 -0.54 -1.04 6.01
N LYS A 25 -1.25 -0.99 4.89
CA LYS A 25 -2.70 -0.89 4.89
C LYS A 25 -3.26 -1.46 3.60
N THR A 26 -4.42 -2.10 3.68
CA THR A 26 -5.12 -2.65 2.53
C THR A 26 -6.59 -2.26 2.58
N GLU A 27 -7.11 -1.78 1.44
CA GLU A 27 -8.53 -1.48 1.29
C GLU A 27 -9.03 -2.13 0.00
N TYR A 28 -10.26 -2.61 0.03
CA TYR A 28 -10.88 -3.24 -1.14
C TYR A 28 -12.13 -2.50 -1.56
N ARG A 29 -12.33 -2.40 -2.89
CA ARG A 29 -13.57 -1.94 -3.49
C ARG A 29 -13.87 -2.89 -4.64
N GLY A 30 -14.76 -3.86 -4.40
CA GLY A 30 -14.98 -4.92 -5.38
C GLY A 30 -13.69 -5.68 -5.62
N SER A 31 -13.25 -5.76 -6.87
CA SER A 31 -12.00 -6.41 -7.24
C SER A 31 -10.78 -5.49 -7.17
N LEU A 32 -10.99 -4.19 -6.93
CA LEU A 32 -9.91 -3.22 -6.84
C LEU A 32 -9.35 -3.19 -5.41
N ALA A 33 -8.07 -3.44 -5.28
CA ALA A 33 -7.36 -3.34 -4.00
C ALA A 33 -6.52 -2.07 -3.99
N THR A 34 -6.59 -1.33 -2.88
CA THR A 34 -5.74 -0.17 -2.65
C THR A 34 -4.83 -0.52 -1.48
N ILE A 35 -3.53 -0.60 -1.74
CA ILE A 35 -2.56 -0.97 -0.72
C ILE A 35 -1.59 0.18 -0.49
N THR A 36 -1.23 0.37 0.78
CA THR A 36 -0.19 1.32 1.18
C THR A 36 1.01 0.51 1.59
N VAL A 37 2.15 0.76 0.94
CA VAL A 37 3.37 -0.01 1.16
C VAL A 37 4.53 0.90 1.49
N ARG A 38 5.48 0.37 2.26
CA ARG A 38 6.73 1.05 2.56
C ARG A 38 7.84 0.41 1.72
N GLY A 39 8.71 1.24 1.16
CA GLY A 39 9.87 0.78 0.41
C GLY A 39 10.21 1.71 -0.74
N ALA A 40 11.32 1.43 -1.41
CA ALA A 40 11.74 2.20 -2.57
C ALA A 40 10.77 1.94 -3.73
N ARG A 41 10.43 2.99 -4.46
CA ARG A 41 9.49 2.91 -5.59
C ARG A 41 9.88 1.83 -6.59
N GLU A 42 11.15 1.77 -6.95
CA GLU A 42 11.64 0.80 -7.93
C GLU A 42 11.42 -0.63 -7.47
N ASN A 43 11.66 -0.89 -6.20
CA ASN A 43 11.44 -2.21 -5.62
C ASN A 43 9.96 -2.57 -5.59
N VAL A 44 9.12 -1.61 -5.20
CA VAL A 44 7.67 -1.80 -5.16
C VAL A 44 7.13 -2.12 -6.55
N GLU A 45 7.56 -1.37 -7.57
CA GLU A 45 7.14 -1.61 -8.94
C GLU A 45 7.58 -2.99 -9.42
N ARG A 46 8.80 -3.40 -9.08
CA ARG A 46 9.32 -4.71 -9.45
C ARG A 46 8.51 -5.84 -8.83
N GLN A 47 8.19 -5.72 -7.55
CA GLN A 47 7.42 -6.72 -6.84
C GLN A 47 5.98 -6.81 -7.38
N MET A 48 5.37 -5.67 -7.69
CA MET A 48 4.05 -5.66 -8.29
C MET A 48 4.06 -6.30 -9.68
N ALA A 49 5.05 -6.00 -10.49
CA ALA A 49 5.18 -6.61 -11.81
C ALA A 49 5.40 -8.12 -11.71
N ALA A 50 6.13 -8.57 -10.69
CA ALA A 50 6.40 -9.99 -10.49
C ALA A 50 5.14 -10.81 -10.20
N CYS A 51 4.12 -10.22 -9.57
CA CYS A 51 2.87 -10.94 -9.30
C CYS A 51 1.89 -10.91 -10.48
N GLU A 52 2.27 -10.25 -11.57
CA GLU A 52 1.49 -10.17 -12.81
C GLU A 52 0.03 -9.78 -12.60
N PRO A 53 -0.25 -8.64 -11.96
CA PRO A 53 -1.64 -8.22 -11.75
C PRO A 53 -2.31 -7.88 -13.08
N LEU A 54 -3.64 -7.96 -13.10
CA LEU A 54 -4.40 -7.54 -14.27
C LEU A 54 -4.24 -6.03 -14.51
N PHE A 55 -4.05 -5.28 -13.43
CA PHE A 55 -3.84 -3.83 -13.46
C PHE A 55 -3.12 -3.41 -12.19
N PHE A 56 -2.21 -2.44 -12.29
CA PHE A 56 -1.73 -1.73 -11.11
C PHE A 56 -1.25 -0.33 -11.48
N GLU A 57 -1.35 0.57 -10.51
CA GLU A 57 -0.93 1.96 -10.67
C GLU A 57 -0.43 2.47 -9.32
N LEU A 58 0.72 3.15 -9.32
CA LEU A 58 1.20 3.84 -8.14
C LEU A 58 0.58 5.23 -8.10
N ILE A 59 0.00 5.57 -6.95
CA ILE A 59 -0.69 6.84 -6.73
C ILE A 59 0.15 7.69 -5.79
N PRO A 60 0.41 8.97 -6.13
CA PRO A 60 1.13 9.84 -5.21
C PRO A 60 0.34 10.04 -3.92
N LEU A 61 1.05 10.00 -2.79
CA LEU A 61 0.46 10.30 -1.49
C LEU A 61 0.64 11.79 -1.18
N SER A 62 -0.34 12.37 -0.49
CA SER A 62 -0.16 13.69 0.11
C SER A 62 0.76 13.55 1.32
N LEU A 63 1.36 14.67 1.73
CA LEU A 63 2.18 14.68 2.95
C LEU A 63 1.38 14.24 4.17
N GLU A 64 0.11 14.62 4.23
CA GLU A 64 -0.78 14.24 5.31
C GLU A 64 -0.98 12.73 5.38
N GLU A 65 -1.21 12.09 4.23
CA GLU A 65 -1.38 10.63 4.17
C GLU A 65 -0.11 9.91 4.60
N ILE A 66 1.05 10.40 4.19
CA ILE A 66 2.34 9.83 4.58
C ILE A 66 2.50 9.93 6.10
N PHE A 67 2.22 11.08 6.67
CA PHE A 67 2.35 11.30 8.10
C PHE A 67 1.44 10.36 8.90
N ILE A 68 0.18 10.24 8.49
CA ILE A 68 -0.79 9.37 9.16
C ILE A 68 -0.34 7.92 9.10
N SER A 69 0.07 7.45 7.93
CA SER A 69 0.50 6.07 7.76
C SER A 69 1.72 5.73 8.61
N GLU A 70 2.71 6.60 8.65
CA GLU A 70 3.90 6.39 9.46
C GLU A 70 3.59 6.43 10.95
N THR A 71 2.70 7.32 11.36
CA THR A 71 2.30 7.45 12.76
C THR A 71 1.56 6.21 13.22
N GLU A 72 0.66 5.66 12.40
CA GLU A 72 -0.04 4.43 12.71
C GLU A 72 0.93 3.25 12.88
N VAL A 73 1.91 3.15 11.99
CA VAL A 73 2.92 2.10 12.06
C VAL A 73 3.77 2.22 13.32
N ALA A 74 4.05 3.45 13.73
CA ALA A 74 4.82 3.71 14.95
C ALA A 74 3.99 3.54 16.23
N GLY A 75 2.68 3.30 16.11
CA GLY A 75 1.81 3.10 17.26
C GLY A 75 1.32 4.36 17.95
N TYR A 76 1.48 5.50 17.31
CA TYR A 76 0.97 6.75 17.86
C TYR A 76 -0.52 6.91 17.62
N ASP A 77 -1.16 7.55 18.58
CA ASP A 77 -2.56 7.93 18.44
C ASP A 77 -2.62 9.39 17.97
N ILE A 78 -2.93 9.57 16.71
CA ILE A 78 -2.99 10.90 16.09
C ILE A 78 -4.01 11.80 16.79
N LYS A 79 -5.12 11.23 17.23
CA LYS A 79 -6.15 12.01 17.92
C LYS A 79 -5.62 12.63 19.20
N LYS A 80 -4.77 11.92 19.92
CA LYS A 80 -4.14 12.46 21.11
C LYS A 80 -3.16 13.57 20.80
N LEU A 81 -2.49 13.50 19.67
CA LEU A 81 -1.54 14.52 19.25
C LEU A 81 -2.23 15.80 18.79
N ILE A 82 -3.42 15.69 18.23
CA ILE A 82 -4.18 16.83 17.73
C ILE A 82 -4.94 17.54 18.86
N PHE A 83 -5.39 16.80 19.82
CA PHE A 83 -6.18 17.30 20.93
C PHE A 83 -5.42 17.19 22.26
#